data_8dbd07e64eeb26e2743576237a648fe5
#
_entry.id   8dbd07e64eeb26e2743576237a648fe5
#
_cell.length_a   1.000
_cell.length_b   1.000
_cell.length_c   1.000
_cell.angle_alpha   90.00
_cell.angle_beta   90.00
_cell.angle_gamma   90.00
#
_symmetry.space_group_name_H-M   'P 1'
#
loop_
_entity.id
_entity.type
_entity.pdbx_description
1 polymer ?
#
loop_
_entity_poly.entity_id
_entity_poly.type
_entity_poly.pdbx_seq_one_letter_code
_entity_poly.pdbx_strand_id
1 'polypeptide(L)'
;MGVSDKYVRKVKVSCASLRSYTVELRREVIKEAFDKILKKIKILVNIEGVLIRGEYKGSILMLSPKGRIAIIKGPEEEKLKEFLDDLFS
;
A
#
# COMPACT_ATOMS: atom_id res chain seq x y z
N MET A 1 -5.88 -9.91 14.80
CA MET A 1 -4.81 -9.02 14.32
C MET A 1 -4.29 -9.52 12.98
N GLY A 2 -4.18 -8.62 12.03
CA GLY A 2 -3.70 -8.99 10.71
C GLY A 2 -2.22 -8.73 10.56
N VAL A 3 -1.65 -9.29 9.48
CA VAL A 3 -0.24 -9.10 9.15
C VAL A 3 0.08 -7.62 8.93
N SER A 4 -0.87 -6.87 8.38
CA SER A 4 -0.66 -5.44 8.10
C SER A 4 -0.39 -4.61 9.36
N ASP A 5 -0.89 -5.02 10.52
CA ASP A 5 -0.67 -4.27 11.77
C ASP A 5 0.81 -4.16 12.12
N LYS A 6 1.63 -5.09 11.65
CA LYS A 6 3.07 -5.08 11.88
C LYS A 6 3.76 -3.98 11.07
N TYR A 7 3.23 -3.64 9.92
CA TYR A 7 3.86 -2.71 8.98
C TYR A 7 3.18 -1.35 8.92
N VAL A 8 1.88 -1.30 9.13
CA VAL A 8 1.08 -0.08 8.96
C VAL A 8 0.99 0.70 10.24
N ARG A 9 1.39 1.97 10.19
CA ARG A 9 1.24 2.89 11.30
C ARG A 9 -0.12 3.58 11.29
N LYS A 10 -0.57 3.99 10.11
CA LYS A 10 -1.79 4.78 9.98
C LYS A 10 -2.38 4.62 8.58
N VAL A 11 -3.70 4.64 8.51
CA VAL A 11 -4.44 4.64 7.25
C VAL A 11 -5.37 5.84 7.24
N LYS A 12 -5.35 6.60 6.14
CA LYS A 12 -6.26 7.73 5.94
C LYS A 12 -7.08 7.50 4.70
N VAL A 13 -8.36 7.84 4.75
CA VAL A 13 -9.22 7.85 3.57
C VAL A 13 -9.01 9.18 2.86
N SER A 14 -8.44 9.13 1.66
CA SER A 14 -8.19 10.33 0.87
C SER A 14 -9.45 10.78 0.11
N CYS A 15 -10.16 9.82 -0.47
CA CYS A 15 -11.43 10.10 -1.14
C CYS A 15 -12.29 8.85 -1.10
N ALA A 16 -13.37 8.89 -0.30
CA ALA A 16 -14.22 7.73 -0.11
C ALA A 16 -14.94 7.30 -1.39
N SER A 17 -15.43 8.25 -2.17
CA SER A 17 -16.17 7.95 -3.39
C SER A 17 -15.29 7.32 -4.46
N LEU A 18 -13.99 7.64 -4.49
CA LEU A 18 -13.03 7.08 -5.42
C LEU A 18 -12.26 5.90 -4.82
N ARG A 19 -12.57 5.55 -3.58
CA ARG A 19 -11.88 4.49 -2.84
C ARG A 19 -10.37 4.69 -2.86
N SER A 20 -9.95 5.92 -2.56
CA SER A 20 -8.55 6.29 -2.48
C SER A 20 -8.12 6.38 -1.02
N TYR A 21 -6.98 5.77 -0.71
CA TYR A 21 -6.48 5.70 0.67
C TYR A 21 -4.99 6.03 0.68
N THR A 22 -4.53 6.55 1.82
CA THR A 22 -3.11 6.75 2.06
C THR A 22 -2.71 5.90 3.26
N VAL A 23 -1.73 5.03 3.06
CA VAL A 23 -1.21 4.16 4.10
C VAL A 23 0.17 4.64 4.48
N GLU A 24 0.39 4.88 5.78
CA GLU A 24 1.71 5.24 6.29
C GLU A 24 2.29 4.04 7.00
N LEU A 25 3.50 3.67 6.61
CA LEU A 25 4.20 2.52 7.19
C LEU A 25 5.03 2.94 8.41
N ARG A 26 5.29 1.98 9.29
CA ARG A 26 6.18 2.19 10.42
C ARG A 26 7.61 2.32 9.89
N ARG A 27 8.35 3.31 10.39
CA ARG A 27 9.69 3.62 9.89
C ARG A 27 10.65 2.43 9.92
N GLU A 28 10.62 1.68 10.99
CA GLU A 28 11.56 0.58 11.22
C GLU A 28 11.33 -0.62 10.32
N VAL A 29 10.20 -0.68 9.63
CA VAL A 29 9.86 -1.82 8.76
C VAL A 29 9.57 -1.43 7.32
N ILE A 30 9.88 -0.20 6.94
CA ILE A 30 9.60 0.28 5.57
C ILE A 30 10.23 -0.62 4.51
N LYS A 31 11.51 -0.93 4.69
CA LYS A 31 12.23 -1.76 3.71
C LYS A 31 11.64 -3.17 3.60
N GLU A 32 11.35 -3.78 4.75
CA GLU A 32 10.74 -5.11 4.78
C GLU A 32 9.36 -5.10 4.14
N ALA A 33 8.57 -4.08 4.46
CA ALA A 33 7.23 -3.93 3.90
C ALA A 33 7.29 -3.78 2.38
N PHE A 34 8.18 -2.95 1.88
CA PHE A 34 8.33 -2.74 0.44
C PHE A 34 8.77 -4.02 -0.26
N ASP A 35 9.69 -4.78 0.34
CA ASP A 35 10.11 -6.05 -0.24
C ASP A 35 8.94 -7.01 -0.41
N LYS A 36 8.05 -7.07 0.57
CA LYS A 36 6.86 -7.92 0.50
C LYS A 36 5.88 -7.43 -0.55
N ILE A 37 5.65 -6.13 -0.61
CA ILE A 37 4.74 -5.53 -1.59
C ILE A 37 5.24 -5.76 -3.01
N LEU A 38 6.52 -5.50 -3.24
CA LEU A 38 7.09 -5.60 -4.58
C LEU A 38 7.07 -7.02 -5.14
N LYS A 39 6.99 -8.02 -4.28
CA LYS A 39 6.85 -9.40 -4.73
C LYS A 39 5.45 -9.75 -5.19
N LYS A 40 4.47 -8.97 -4.81
CA LYS A 40 3.06 -9.26 -5.10
C LYS A 40 2.46 -8.39 -6.18
N ILE A 41 2.92 -7.15 -6.32
CA ILE A 41 2.35 -6.21 -7.28
C ILE A 41 3.00 -6.36 -8.65
N LYS A 42 2.24 -5.93 -9.66
CA LYS A 42 2.79 -5.79 -11.00
C LYS A 42 3.34 -4.37 -11.13
N ILE A 43 4.65 -4.25 -11.25
CA ILE A 43 5.29 -2.93 -11.34
C ILE A 43 5.02 -2.34 -12.72
N LEU A 44 4.38 -1.16 -12.75
CA LEU A 44 4.06 -0.45 -13.98
C LEU A 44 5.10 0.63 -14.29
N VAL A 45 5.53 1.36 -13.26
CA VAL A 45 6.52 2.41 -13.39
C VAL A 45 7.42 2.35 -12.17
N ASN A 46 8.73 2.42 -12.39
CA ASN A 46 9.69 2.48 -11.30
C ASN A 46 10.64 3.64 -11.56
N ILE A 47 10.49 4.71 -10.79
CA ILE A 47 11.40 5.86 -10.85
C ILE A 47 12.23 5.81 -9.57
N GLU A 48 13.44 5.32 -9.70
CA GLU A 48 14.33 5.11 -8.57
C GLU A 48 14.51 6.37 -7.74
N GLY A 49 14.29 6.22 -6.42
CA GLY A 49 14.40 7.34 -5.49
C GLY A 49 13.21 8.28 -5.47
N VAL A 50 12.23 8.10 -6.35
CA VAL A 50 11.07 8.98 -6.44
C VAL A 50 9.78 8.23 -6.09
N LEU A 51 9.41 7.24 -6.90
CA LEU A 51 8.22 6.44 -6.63
C LEU A 51 8.20 5.16 -7.45
N ILE A 52 7.43 4.21 -6.97
CA ILE A 52 7.14 2.98 -7.70
C ILE A 52 5.62 2.91 -7.84
N ARG A 53 5.14 2.75 -9.07
CA ARG A 53 3.73 2.58 -9.34
C ARG A 53 3.47 1.15 -9.77
N GLY A 54 2.49 0.53 -9.15
CA GLY A 54 2.16 -0.86 -9.46
C GLY A 54 0.67 -1.12 -9.38
N GLU A 55 0.29 -2.31 -9.77
CA GLU A 55 -1.10 -2.76 -9.75
C GLU A 55 -1.23 -4.02 -8.92
N TYR A 56 -2.29 -4.10 -8.12
CA TYR A 56 -2.59 -5.26 -7.32
C TYR A 56 -4.11 -5.43 -7.19
N LYS A 57 -4.62 -6.55 -7.68
CA LYS A 57 -6.07 -6.87 -7.65
C LYS A 57 -6.95 -5.75 -8.17
N GLY A 58 -6.52 -5.10 -9.26
CA GLY A 58 -7.27 -4.01 -9.87
C GLY A 58 -7.07 -2.65 -9.23
N SER A 59 -6.33 -2.58 -8.15
CA SER A 59 -6.02 -1.31 -7.48
C SER A 59 -4.66 -0.80 -7.92
N ILE A 60 -4.51 0.51 -7.99
CA ILE A 60 -3.22 1.14 -8.31
C ILE A 60 -2.55 1.55 -7.02
N LEU A 61 -1.31 1.15 -6.85
CA LEU A 61 -0.51 1.48 -5.67
C LEU A 61 0.65 2.37 -6.09
N MET A 62 0.85 3.44 -5.33
CA MET A 62 2.02 4.32 -5.51
C MET A 62 2.83 4.29 -4.23
N LEU A 63 4.06 3.76 -4.34
CA LEU A 63 4.96 3.58 -3.20
C LEU A 63 5.96 4.72 -3.16
N SER A 64 5.99 5.45 -2.05
CA SER A 64 6.95 6.52 -1.83
C SER A 64 8.08 6.02 -0.94
N PRO A 65 9.35 6.40 -1.22
CA PRO A 65 10.47 5.98 -0.37
C PRO A 65 10.37 6.46 1.07
N LYS A 66 9.49 7.43 1.33
CA LYS A 66 9.24 7.90 2.70
C LYS A 66 8.35 6.97 3.52
N GLY A 67 7.89 5.88 2.93
CA GLY A 67 7.05 4.92 3.63
C GLY A 67 5.56 5.18 3.49
N ARG A 68 5.15 5.87 2.44
CA ARG A 68 3.74 6.10 2.14
C ARG A 68 3.32 5.28 0.93
N ILE A 69 2.11 4.76 1.01
CA ILE A 69 1.50 4.04 -0.09
C ILE A 69 0.16 4.71 -0.39
N ALA A 70 0.00 5.20 -1.61
CA ALA A 70 -1.28 5.71 -2.07
C ALA A 70 -2.00 4.59 -2.81
N ILE A 71 -3.23 4.32 -2.43
CA ILE A 71 -4.07 3.30 -3.07
C ILE A 71 -5.17 4.02 -3.83
N ILE A 72 -5.26 3.76 -5.13
CA ILE A 72 -6.27 4.36 -6.00
C ILE A 72 -7.12 3.23 -6.57
N LYS A 73 -8.44 3.43 -6.64
CA LYS A 73 -9.40 2.41 -7.06
C LYS A 73 -9.28 1.17 -6.15
N GLY A 74 -9.15 1.42 -4.87
CA GLY A 74 -8.98 0.37 -3.89
C GLY A 74 -10.27 -0.39 -3.58
N PRO A 75 -10.19 -1.31 -2.62
CA PRO A 75 -11.37 -2.01 -2.12
C PRO A 75 -12.26 -1.07 -1.33
N GLU A 76 -13.45 -1.52 -0.99
CA GLU A 76 -14.32 -0.79 -0.08
C GLU A 76 -13.62 -0.66 1.28
N GLU A 77 -13.91 0.42 1.99
CA GLU A 77 -13.24 0.72 3.26
C GLU A 77 -13.31 -0.44 4.26
N GLU A 78 -14.44 -1.09 4.35
CA GLU A 78 -14.63 -2.23 5.24
C GLU A 78 -13.77 -3.45 4.88
N LYS A 79 -13.30 -3.53 3.63
CA LYS A 79 -12.42 -4.60 3.16
C LYS A 79 -10.96 -4.18 3.06
N LEU A 80 -10.67 -2.94 3.40
CA LEU A 80 -9.32 -2.39 3.25
C LEU A 80 -8.32 -3.13 4.12
N LYS A 81 -8.68 -3.47 5.35
CA LYS A 81 -7.78 -4.20 6.25
C LYS A 81 -7.42 -5.57 5.68
N GLU A 82 -8.42 -6.27 5.17
CA GLU A 82 -8.21 -7.57 4.54
C GLU A 82 -7.29 -7.45 3.32
N PHE A 83 -7.50 -6.42 2.52
CA PHE A 83 -6.65 -6.12 1.37
C PHE A 83 -5.20 -5.90 1.79
N LEU A 84 -4.98 -5.12 2.84
CA LEU A 84 -3.64 -4.84 3.34
C LEU A 84 -2.99 -6.08 3.95
N ASP A 85 -3.74 -6.89 4.68
CA ASP A 85 -3.23 -8.13 5.23
C ASP A 85 -2.74 -9.07 4.13
N ASP A 86 -3.50 -9.13 3.04
CA ASP A 86 -3.13 -9.93 1.89
C ASP A 86 -1.90 -9.38 1.19
N LEU A 87 -1.82 -8.06 1.07
CA LEU A 87 -0.69 -7.39 0.43
C LEU A 87 0.63 -7.64 1.16
N PHE A 88 0.59 -7.67 2.48
CA PHE A 88 1.78 -7.86 3.31
C PHE A 88 2.03 -9.32 3.72
N SER A 89 1.18 -10.22 3.33
CA SER A 89 1.33 -11.63 3.72
C SER A 89 2.46 -12.38 3.01
#